data_596beb18a24cc5f3ab45ebd57b9d20d6
#
_entry.id   596beb18a24cc5f3ab45ebd57b9d20d6
#
_cell.length_a   1.000
_cell.length_b   1.000
_cell.length_c   1.000
_cell.angle_alpha   90.00
_cell.angle_beta   90.00
_cell.angle_gamma   90.00
#
_symmetry.space_group_name_H-M   'P 1'
#
loop_
_entity.id
_entity.type
_entity.pdbx_description
1 polymer ?
#
loop_
_entity_poly.entity_id
_entity_poly.type
_entity_poly.pdbx_seq_one_letter_code
_entity_poly.pdbx_strand_id
1 'polypeptide(L)'
;VVRGLIIIFGIIFALVGVFGAATGVGYFARLVEQTKTPDKTEMLAKINDIHGVSVINYSNGQAISDISSDLVRVTVKSDEISPNVKNALIATEDDSFKTNKGVVPKAVVRGILGSVGGGTSSGGSTLTQQLIKQQVLGDSVTFQRKASEIVYALKLNSYLSKDQILTDYLNVSPFGRNNKGQNIAGIQEAALGIFGKSAKDLTIPEAAFIAGLPQSPIVYSPYAADGSLKSKENMSYGLERQKEVLFYLYRGGYISEADYKK
;
A
#
# COMPACT_ATOMS: atom_id res chain seq x y z
N VAL A 1 -47.29 -28.05 -0.69
CA VAL A 1 -46.83 -27.65 0.65
C VAL A 1 -45.32 -27.44 0.68
N VAL A 2 -44.49 -28.45 0.31
CA VAL A 2 -43.02 -28.38 0.37
C VAL A 2 -42.43 -27.20 -0.45
N ARG A 3 -42.90 -26.99 -1.68
CA ARG A 3 -42.45 -25.91 -2.55
C ARG A 3 -42.73 -24.52 -1.95
N GLY A 4 -43.89 -24.35 -1.29
CA GLY A 4 -44.25 -23.09 -0.60
C GLY A 4 -43.35 -22.84 0.61
N LEU A 5 -43.03 -23.86 1.38
CA LEU A 5 -42.10 -23.74 2.51
C LEU A 5 -40.70 -23.36 2.07
N ILE A 6 -40.18 -23.95 1.00
CA ILE A 6 -38.85 -23.59 0.44
C ILE A 6 -38.82 -22.12 0.02
N ILE A 7 -39.87 -21.62 -0.63
CA ILE A 7 -39.95 -20.19 -1.04
C ILE A 7 -39.98 -19.28 0.20
N ILE A 8 -40.78 -19.61 1.21
CA ILE A 8 -40.87 -18.83 2.46
C ILE A 8 -39.54 -18.80 3.16
N PHE A 9 -38.84 -19.92 3.32
CA PHE A 9 -37.52 -19.99 3.89
C PHE A 9 -36.46 -19.16 3.08
N GLY A 10 -36.55 -19.23 1.74
CA GLY A 10 -35.71 -18.43 0.86
C GLY A 10 -35.92 -16.92 1.05
N ILE A 11 -37.17 -16.48 1.18
CA ILE A 11 -37.52 -15.07 1.43
C ILE A 11 -37.04 -14.64 2.80
N ILE A 12 -37.27 -15.44 3.85
CA ILE A 12 -36.79 -15.12 5.20
C ILE A 12 -35.27 -15.00 5.23
N PHE A 13 -34.56 -15.94 4.61
CA PHE A 13 -33.11 -15.91 4.53
C PHE A 13 -32.60 -14.67 3.80
N ALA A 14 -33.23 -14.29 2.68
CA ALA A 14 -32.91 -13.09 1.94
C ALA A 14 -33.14 -11.80 2.78
N LEU A 15 -34.28 -11.74 3.49
CA LEU A 15 -34.60 -10.60 4.37
C LEU A 15 -33.59 -10.47 5.53
N VAL A 16 -33.23 -11.58 6.17
CA VAL A 16 -32.20 -11.60 7.22
C VAL A 16 -30.84 -11.12 6.68
N GLY A 17 -30.46 -11.55 5.47
CA GLY A 17 -29.24 -11.09 4.82
C GLY A 17 -29.25 -9.59 4.53
N VAL A 18 -30.35 -9.07 3.98
CA VAL A 18 -30.51 -7.63 3.71
C VAL A 18 -30.48 -6.81 5.01
N PHE A 19 -31.18 -7.26 6.05
CA PHE A 19 -31.21 -6.60 7.34
C PHE A 19 -29.82 -6.59 8.00
N GLY A 20 -29.11 -7.72 7.98
CA GLY A 20 -27.74 -7.82 8.48
C GLY A 20 -26.77 -6.88 7.76
N ALA A 21 -26.87 -6.82 6.43
CA ALA A 21 -26.06 -5.93 5.60
C ALA A 21 -26.38 -4.45 5.91
N ALA A 22 -27.66 -4.07 6.02
CA ALA A 22 -28.08 -2.70 6.35
C ALA A 22 -27.60 -2.28 7.75
N THR A 23 -27.68 -3.20 8.72
CA THR A 23 -27.18 -2.94 10.08
C THR A 23 -25.67 -2.73 10.09
N GLY A 24 -24.92 -3.57 9.35
CA GLY A 24 -23.46 -3.42 9.24
C GLY A 24 -23.04 -2.11 8.60
N VAL A 25 -23.71 -1.72 7.51
CA VAL A 25 -23.46 -0.41 6.86
C VAL A 25 -23.82 0.75 7.78
N GLY A 26 -24.97 0.69 8.47
CA GLY A 26 -25.40 1.73 9.42
C GLY A 26 -24.43 1.88 10.60
N TYR A 27 -23.97 0.76 11.18
CA TYR A 27 -22.96 0.76 12.24
C TYR A 27 -21.64 1.40 11.75
N PHE A 28 -21.18 1.03 10.55
CA PHE A 28 -19.96 1.59 9.99
C PHE A 28 -20.10 3.10 9.70
N ALA A 29 -21.24 3.55 9.17
CA ALA A 29 -21.52 4.97 8.94
C ALA A 29 -21.44 5.77 10.26
N ARG A 30 -21.99 5.21 11.36
CA ARG A 30 -21.87 5.82 12.68
C ARG A 30 -20.42 5.91 13.16
N LEU A 31 -19.59 4.90 12.92
CA LEU A 31 -18.16 4.95 13.26
C LEU A 31 -17.44 6.05 12.48
N VAL A 32 -17.76 6.22 11.20
CA VAL A 32 -17.22 7.30 10.36
C VAL A 32 -17.61 8.67 10.92
N GLU A 33 -18.89 8.86 11.27
CA GLU A 33 -19.42 10.11 11.83
C GLU A 33 -18.77 10.46 13.17
N GLN A 34 -18.54 9.47 14.04
CA GLN A 34 -17.91 9.65 15.35
C GLN A 34 -16.38 9.81 15.31
N THR A 35 -15.76 9.61 14.16
CA THR A 35 -14.30 9.70 14.02
C THR A 35 -13.85 11.15 14.13
N LYS A 36 -13.10 11.44 15.21
CA LYS A 36 -12.40 12.72 15.36
C LYS A 36 -11.21 12.77 14.41
N THR A 37 -11.12 13.83 13.62
CA THR A 37 -9.96 14.04 12.73
C THR A 37 -8.90 14.85 13.46
N PRO A 38 -7.60 14.47 13.33
CA PRO A 38 -6.52 15.35 13.73
C PRO A 38 -6.59 16.66 12.92
N ASP A 39 -6.07 17.72 13.45
CA ASP A 39 -5.89 18.94 12.67
C ASP A 39 -4.84 18.74 11.56
N LYS A 40 -4.75 19.72 10.65
CA LYS A 40 -3.81 19.63 9.52
C LYS A 40 -2.36 19.49 9.98
N THR A 41 -1.97 20.27 10.98
CA THR A 41 -0.59 20.29 11.48
C THR A 41 -0.20 18.96 12.11
N GLU A 42 -1.07 18.43 12.96
CA GLU A 42 -0.89 17.12 13.61
C GLU A 42 -0.81 15.99 12.55
N MET A 43 -1.72 16.00 11.57
CA MET A 43 -1.73 14.99 10.51
C MET A 43 -0.46 15.02 9.67
N LEU A 44 -0.03 16.22 9.24
CA LEU A 44 1.19 16.37 8.44
C LEU A 44 2.44 16.04 9.26
N ALA A 45 2.48 16.37 10.55
CA ALA A 45 3.57 15.98 11.43
C ALA A 45 3.71 14.45 11.49
N LYS A 46 2.60 13.71 11.63
CA LYS A 46 2.62 12.24 11.62
C LYS A 46 3.04 11.64 10.27
N ILE A 47 2.58 12.22 9.16
CA ILE A 47 2.99 11.77 7.81
C ILE A 47 4.49 11.97 7.59
N ASN A 48 5.03 13.10 8.06
CA ASN A 48 6.43 13.47 7.90
C ASN A 48 7.35 12.91 9.00
N ASP A 49 6.79 12.22 10.00
CA ASP A 49 7.56 11.56 11.05
C ASP A 49 8.24 10.29 10.51
N ILE A 50 9.20 10.54 9.64
CA ILE A 50 9.97 9.49 8.98
C ILE A 50 11.26 9.30 9.78
N HIS A 51 11.27 8.30 10.65
CA HIS A 51 12.48 7.93 11.39
C HIS A 51 13.53 7.43 10.40
N GLY A 52 14.56 8.23 10.19
CA GLY A 52 15.74 7.86 9.43
C GLY A 52 16.73 7.05 10.27
N VAL A 53 17.74 6.50 9.62
CA VAL A 53 18.89 5.89 10.31
C VAL A 53 19.65 7.03 11.01
N SER A 54 19.85 6.90 12.34
CA SER A 54 20.72 7.80 13.08
C SER A 54 22.16 7.35 12.90
N VAL A 55 23.02 8.22 12.38
CA VAL A 55 24.44 7.96 12.18
C VAL A 55 25.23 8.72 13.24
N ILE A 56 26.09 8.02 13.97
CA ILE A 56 27.10 8.67 14.84
C ILE A 56 28.34 8.95 13.99
N ASN A 57 28.70 10.20 13.88
CA ASN A 57 29.90 10.62 13.15
C ASN A 57 31.02 11.02 14.10
N TYR A 58 32.27 10.80 13.70
CA TYR A 58 33.43 11.51 14.26
C TYR A 58 33.32 13.00 14.01
N SER A 59 34.08 13.78 14.75
CA SER A 59 34.16 15.23 14.56
C SER A 59 34.65 15.68 13.15
N ASN A 60 35.27 14.75 12.41
CA ASN A 60 35.68 14.94 11.01
C ASN A 60 34.60 14.57 9.99
N GLY A 61 33.40 14.20 10.44
CA GLY A 61 32.27 13.83 9.57
C GLY A 61 32.26 12.36 9.11
N GLN A 62 33.26 11.56 9.44
CA GLN A 62 33.25 10.12 9.13
C GLN A 62 32.28 9.38 10.04
N ALA A 63 31.47 8.48 9.47
CA ALA A 63 30.57 7.64 10.22
C ALA A 63 31.34 6.68 11.14
N ILE A 64 31.00 6.69 12.44
CA ILE A 64 31.53 5.74 13.43
C ILE A 64 30.71 4.45 13.42
N SER A 65 29.40 4.61 13.44
CA SER A 65 28.44 3.52 13.45
C SER A 65 27.07 4.06 13.04
N ASP A 66 26.34 3.22 12.32
CA ASP A 66 24.91 3.41 12.17
C ASP A 66 24.24 2.89 13.44
N ILE A 67 23.47 3.74 14.12
CA ILE A 67 22.50 3.22 15.09
C ILE A 67 21.39 2.61 14.25
N SER A 68 21.60 1.39 13.83
CA SER A 68 20.63 0.67 13.03
C SER A 68 19.41 0.33 13.88
N SER A 69 18.29 0.98 13.61
CA SER A 69 17.04 0.22 13.61
C SER A 69 17.20 -0.84 12.50
N ASP A 70 16.61 -2.03 12.66
CA ASP A 70 16.59 -3.07 11.59
C ASP A 70 15.94 -2.59 10.29
N LEU A 71 15.62 -1.31 10.17
CA LEU A 71 14.95 -0.66 9.06
C LEU A 71 15.82 0.44 8.46
N VAL A 72 16.30 0.23 7.24
CA VAL A 72 17.06 1.22 6.48
C VAL A 72 16.11 2.03 5.60
N ARG A 73 16.25 3.36 5.64
CA ARG A 73 15.40 4.28 4.88
C ARG A 73 16.15 5.55 4.50
N VAL A 74 16.07 5.92 3.22
CA VAL A 74 16.48 7.22 2.70
C VAL A 74 15.30 7.82 1.95
N THR A 75 14.95 9.06 2.29
CA THR A 75 13.88 9.81 1.63
C THR A 75 14.40 10.56 0.41
N VAL A 76 13.57 10.63 -0.62
CA VAL A 76 13.86 11.33 -1.87
C VAL A 76 12.69 12.23 -2.27
N LYS A 77 12.99 13.25 -3.07
CA LYS A 77 11.97 14.13 -3.64
C LYS A 77 11.26 13.46 -4.82
N SER A 78 10.13 14.03 -5.22
CA SER A 78 9.32 13.50 -6.33
C SER A 78 10.07 13.42 -7.66
N ASP A 79 10.94 14.39 -7.96
CA ASP A 79 11.75 14.44 -9.18
C ASP A 79 12.96 13.48 -9.17
N GLU A 80 13.24 12.91 -8.00
CA GLU A 80 14.26 11.86 -7.80
C GLU A 80 13.68 10.43 -7.88
N ILE A 81 12.39 10.30 -8.22
CA ILE A 81 11.70 9.00 -8.38
C ILE A 81 11.33 8.79 -9.85
N SER A 82 11.69 7.63 -10.40
CA SER A 82 11.34 7.25 -11.77
C SER A 82 9.82 7.30 -12.01
N PRO A 83 9.37 7.93 -13.11
CA PRO A 83 7.97 7.87 -13.51
C PRO A 83 7.47 6.42 -13.69
N ASN A 84 8.36 5.49 -14.04
CA ASN A 84 8.01 4.08 -14.22
C ASN A 84 7.46 3.47 -12.93
N VAL A 85 8.12 3.70 -11.78
CA VAL A 85 7.65 3.14 -10.51
C VAL A 85 6.38 3.84 -10.01
N LYS A 86 6.25 5.15 -10.21
CA LYS A 86 5.01 5.89 -9.91
C LYS A 86 3.83 5.31 -10.69
N ASN A 87 3.99 5.10 -11.99
CA ASN A 87 2.96 4.52 -12.85
C ASN A 87 2.66 3.06 -12.50
N ALA A 88 3.68 2.25 -12.20
CA ALA A 88 3.53 0.86 -11.82
C ALA A 88 2.71 0.72 -10.52
N LEU A 89 2.99 1.57 -9.53
CA LEU A 89 2.27 1.57 -8.28
C LEU A 89 0.81 2.00 -8.46
N ILE A 90 0.55 3.06 -9.23
CA ILE A 90 -0.81 3.53 -9.54
C ILE A 90 -1.59 2.43 -10.27
N ALA A 91 -1.00 1.84 -11.30
CA ALA A 91 -1.66 0.80 -12.10
C ALA A 91 -2.02 -0.45 -11.28
N THR A 92 -1.23 -0.76 -10.25
CA THR A 92 -1.35 -2.00 -9.47
C THR A 92 -2.20 -1.83 -8.22
N GLU A 93 -1.98 -0.76 -7.46
CA GLU A 93 -2.58 -0.57 -6.14
C GLU A 93 -3.82 0.33 -6.17
N ASP A 94 -3.87 1.30 -7.07
CA ASP A 94 -4.96 2.30 -7.11
C ASP A 94 -5.08 2.94 -8.50
N ASP A 95 -5.68 2.24 -9.45
CA ASP A 95 -5.87 2.70 -10.83
C ASP A 95 -6.64 4.02 -10.95
N SER A 96 -7.45 4.33 -9.95
CA SER A 96 -8.20 5.58 -9.83
C SER A 96 -7.47 6.68 -9.07
N PHE A 97 -6.22 6.49 -8.64
CA PHE A 97 -5.48 7.39 -7.75
C PHE A 97 -5.52 8.86 -8.22
N LYS A 98 -5.33 9.09 -9.52
CA LYS A 98 -5.29 10.45 -10.09
C LYS A 98 -6.63 11.20 -9.97
N THR A 99 -7.75 10.46 -9.85
CA THR A 99 -9.10 11.04 -9.89
C THR A 99 -9.89 10.87 -8.60
N ASN A 100 -9.59 9.85 -7.78
CA ASN A 100 -10.29 9.66 -6.50
C ASN A 100 -9.94 10.78 -5.50
N LYS A 101 -10.79 10.92 -4.48
CA LYS A 101 -10.60 11.92 -3.40
C LYS A 101 -10.01 11.30 -2.12
N GLY A 102 -9.08 10.34 -2.27
CA GLY A 102 -8.45 9.62 -1.16
C GLY A 102 -9.14 8.30 -0.81
N VAL A 103 -10.37 8.09 -1.27
CA VAL A 103 -11.13 6.84 -1.12
C VAL A 103 -11.94 6.53 -2.37
N VAL A 104 -12.27 5.26 -2.58
CA VAL A 104 -13.19 4.80 -3.62
C VAL A 104 -14.45 4.27 -2.93
N PRO A 105 -15.58 5.03 -2.95
CA PRO A 105 -16.80 4.66 -2.19
C PRO A 105 -17.31 3.25 -2.50
N LYS A 106 -17.31 2.85 -3.77
CA LYS A 106 -17.72 1.50 -4.20
C LYS A 106 -16.86 0.40 -3.57
N ALA A 107 -15.55 0.63 -3.43
CA ALA A 107 -14.64 -0.33 -2.79
C ALA A 107 -14.88 -0.40 -1.27
N VAL A 108 -15.19 0.73 -0.62
CA VAL A 108 -15.56 0.78 0.79
C VAL A 108 -16.81 -0.06 1.06
N VAL A 109 -17.88 0.17 0.29
CA VAL A 109 -19.15 -0.59 0.42
C VAL A 109 -18.89 -2.08 0.21
N ARG A 110 -18.17 -2.46 -0.83
CA ARG A 110 -17.81 -3.86 -1.09
C ARG A 110 -17.03 -4.48 0.07
N GLY A 111 -16.07 -3.74 0.66
CA GLY A 111 -15.27 -4.19 1.80
C GLY A 111 -16.14 -4.45 3.05
N ILE A 112 -17.09 -3.55 3.36
CA ILE A 112 -18.01 -3.72 4.48
C ILE A 112 -18.90 -4.95 4.27
N LEU A 113 -19.52 -5.08 3.09
CA LEU A 113 -20.40 -6.22 2.77
C LEU A 113 -19.63 -7.54 2.79
N GLY A 114 -18.39 -7.57 2.27
CA GLY A 114 -17.52 -8.75 2.32
C GLY A 114 -17.20 -9.16 3.76
N SER A 115 -16.93 -8.21 4.64
CA SER A 115 -16.64 -8.48 6.07
C SER A 115 -17.86 -9.01 6.81
N VAL A 116 -19.06 -8.54 6.51
CA VAL A 116 -20.32 -9.05 7.09
C VAL A 116 -20.65 -10.44 6.57
N GLY A 117 -20.33 -10.73 5.31
CA GLY A 117 -20.56 -12.04 4.67
C GLY A 117 -19.49 -13.11 4.96
N GLY A 118 -18.51 -12.83 5.84
CA GLY A 118 -17.43 -13.77 6.18
C GLY A 118 -16.37 -13.93 5.08
N GLY A 119 -16.39 -13.09 4.04
CA GLY A 119 -15.40 -13.08 2.97
C GLY A 119 -14.17 -12.23 3.31
N THR A 120 -12.99 -12.64 2.83
CA THR A 120 -11.79 -11.81 2.85
C THR A 120 -11.90 -10.76 1.75
N SER A 121 -12.14 -9.50 2.10
CA SER A 121 -12.08 -8.40 1.12
C SER A 121 -10.62 -8.03 0.87
N SER A 122 -9.97 -8.69 -0.08
CA SER A 122 -8.66 -8.27 -0.55
C SER A 122 -8.82 -7.30 -1.73
N GLY A 123 -8.09 -6.21 -1.70
CA GLY A 123 -8.02 -5.22 -2.78
C GLY A 123 -9.17 -4.18 -2.77
N GLY A 124 -8.81 -2.91 -2.62
CA GLY A 124 -9.75 -1.80 -2.66
C GLY A 124 -9.41 -0.61 -1.78
N SER A 125 -8.34 -0.70 -0.98
CA SER A 125 -7.79 0.47 -0.29
C SER A 125 -6.95 1.29 -1.24
N THR A 126 -7.16 2.60 -1.27
CA THR A 126 -6.37 3.53 -2.08
C THR A 126 -4.95 3.68 -1.52
N LEU A 127 -4.03 4.22 -2.32
CA LEU A 127 -2.69 4.61 -1.86
C LEU A 127 -2.73 5.60 -0.69
N THR A 128 -3.70 6.54 -0.73
CA THR A 128 -3.91 7.50 0.38
C THR A 128 -4.31 6.78 1.67
N GLN A 129 -5.20 5.78 1.59
CA GLN A 129 -5.60 4.98 2.76
C GLN A 129 -4.43 4.14 3.30
N GLN A 130 -3.62 3.57 2.41
CA GLN A 130 -2.44 2.80 2.79
C GLN A 130 -1.40 3.69 3.50
N LEU A 131 -1.16 4.92 3.01
CA LEU A 131 -0.28 5.89 3.66
C LEU A 131 -0.77 6.26 5.07
N ILE A 132 -2.06 6.56 5.22
CA ILE A 132 -2.68 6.83 6.53
C ILE A 132 -2.53 5.63 7.47
N LYS A 133 -2.76 4.43 6.98
CA LYS A 133 -2.57 3.20 7.76
C LYS A 133 -1.12 3.08 8.27
N GLN A 134 -0.15 3.27 7.38
CA GLN A 134 1.28 3.08 7.68
C GLN A 134 1.82 4.13 8.66
N GLN A 135 1.44 5.41 8.51
CA GLN A 135 2.04 6.52 9.25
C GLN A 135 1.22 7.00 10.45
N VAL A 136 -0.10 6.77 10.44
CA VAL A 136 -0.96 7.41 11.44
C VAL A 136 -1.70 6.44 12.34
N LEU A 137 -2.21 5.33 11.79
CA LEU A 137 -3.16 4.46 12.50
C LEU A 137 -2.61 3.10 12.92
N GLY A 138 -1.55 2.60 12.25
CA GLY A 138 -1.00 1.26 12.49
C GLY A 138 -1.88 0.13 11.93
N ASP A 139 -1.53 -1.12 12.31
CA ASP A 139 -2.01 -2.35 11.66
C ASP A 139 -3.20 -3.03 12.34
N SER A 140 -3.81 -2.43 13.38
CA SER A 140 -4.96 -3.04 14.07
C SER A 140 -6.11 -3.34 13.09
N VAL A 141 -6.69 -4.55 13.17
CA VAL A 141 -7.76 -4.97 12.27
C VAL A 141 -9.11 -4.75 12.93
N THR A 142 -9.60 -3.50 12.92
CA THR A 142 -10.89 -3.13 13.52
C THR A 142 -11.71 -2.25 12.57
N PHE A 143 -13.03 -2.32 12.69
CA PHE A 143 -13.92 -1.42 11.96
C PHE A 143 -13.70 0.05 12.34
N GLN A 144 -13.38 0.33 13.61
CA GLN A 144 -13.06 1.68 14.07
C GLN A 144 -11.84 2.23 13.36
N ARG A 145 -10.73 1.45 13.29
CA ARG A 145 -9.53 1.86 12.56
C ARG A 145 -9.84 2.10 11.07
N LYS A 146 -10.65 1.20 10.44
CA LYS A 146 -11.01 1.36 9.03
C LYS A 146 -11.87 2.59 8.78
N ALA A 147 -12.78 2.94 9.69
CA ALA A 147 -13.53 4.18 9.64
C ALA A 147 -12.62 5.41 9.74
N SER A 148 -11.69 5.40 10.70
CA SER A 148 -10.68 6.46 10.85
C SER A 148 -9.79 6.60 9.60
N GLU A 149 -9.36 5.47 9.01
CA GLU A 149 -8.56 5.44 7.78
C GLU A 149 -9.26 6.16 6.63
N ILE A 150 -10.56 5.91 6.45
CA ILE A 150 -11.36 6.57 5.40
C ILE A 150 -11.44 8.07 5.62
N VAL A 151 -11.80 8.49 6.84
CA VAL A 151 -11.96 9.91 7.17
C VAL A 151 -10.62 10.65 7.02
N TYR A 152 -9.53 10.05 7.50
CA TYR A 152 -8.21 10.64 7.42
C TYR A 152 -7.68 10.69 5.98
N ALA A 153 -7.96 9.67 5.17
CA ALA A 153 -7.58 9.66 3.76
C ALA A 153 -8.30 10.77 2.96
N LEU A 154 -9.59 11.01 3.22
CA LEU A 154 -10.32 12.13 2.65
C LEU A 154 -9.71 13.48 3.03
N LYS A 155 -9.35 13.64 4.31
CA LYS A 155 -8.71 14.87 4.82
C LYS A 155 -7.31 15.06 4.24
N LEU A 156 -6.47 14.02 4.25
CA LEU A 156 -5.12 14.09 3.68
C LEU A 156 -5.14 14.50 2.21
N ASN A 157 -6.08 13.92 1.43
CA ASN A 157 -6.25 14.28 0.03
C ASN A 157 -6.69 15.75 -0.19
N SER A 158 -7.26 16.41 0.82
CA SER A 158 -7.56 17.85 0.76
C SER A 158 -6.37 18.74 1.17
N TYR A 159 -5.37 18.15 1.84
CA TYR A 159 -4.21 18.88 2.36
C TYR A 159 -2.99 18.79 1.45
N LEU A 160 -2.82 17.66 0.77
CA LEU A 160 -1.67 17.35 -0.08
C LEU A 160 -2.09 17.11 -1.53
N SER A 161 -1.21 17.45 -2.46
CA SER A 161 -1.37 17.07 -3.86
C SER A 161 -1.20 15.55 -4.05
N LYS A 162 -1.70 15.02 -5.15
CA LYS A 162 -1.51 13.60 -5.50
C LYS A 162 -0.04 13.21 -5.60
N ASP A 163 0.79 14.08 -6.15
CA ASP A 163 2.22 13.83 -6.27
C ASP A 163 2.91 13.78 -4.89
N GLN A 164 2.53 14.66 -3.96
CA GLN A 164 3.02 14.61 -2.58
C GLN A 164 2.60 13.30 -1.88
N ILE A 165 1.31 12.92 -1.95
CA ILE A 165 0.81 11.68 -1.35
C ILE A 165 1.56 10.45 -1.90
N LEU A 166 1.79 10.41 -3.21
CA LEU A 166 2.51 9.32 -3.86
C LEU A 166 3.99 9.28 -3.45
N THR A 167 4.62 10.44 -3.36
CA THR A 167 6.01 10.58 -2.91
C THR A 167 6.16 10.14 -1.46
N ASP A 168 5.27 10.58 -0.57
CA ASP A 168 5.27 10.20 0.84
C ASP A 168 5.04 8.69 0.98
N TYR A 169 4.09 8.12 0.23
CA TYR A 169 3.86 6.68 0.21
C TYR A 169 5.11 5.90 -0.21
N LEU A 170 5.77 6.32 -1.30
CA LEU A 170 6.99 5.69 -1.80
C LEU A 170 8.17 5.83 -0.83
N ASN A 171 8.22 6.89 -0.04
CA ASN A 171 9.26 7.08 0.98
C ASN A 171 9.06 6.25 2.25
N VAL A 172 7.82 5.83 2.56
CA VAL A 172 7.53 5.13 3.82
C VAL A 172 7.21 3.65 3.66
N SER A 173 6.80 3.22 2.47
CA SER A 173 6.36 1.85 2.24
C SER A 173 7.47 0.82 2.45
N PRO A 174 7.15 -0.33 3.06
CA PRO A 174 8.10 -1.44 3.20
C PRO A 174 8.28 -2.14 1.85
N PHE A 175 9.53 -2.44 1.50
CA PHE A 175 9.90 -3.14 0.26
C PHE A 175 10.65 -4.46 0.50
N GLY A 176 10.59 -5.00 1.71
CA GLY A 176 11.22 -6.28 2.05
C GLY A 176 12.65 -6.12 2.56
N ARG A 177 13.60 -6.85 1.98
CA ARG A 177 14.99 -6.89 2.45
C ARG A 177 15.98 -6.56 1.35
N ASN A 178 17.10 -5.97 1.75
CA ASN A 178 18.25 -5.75 0.88
C ASN A 178 19.22 -6.95 0.90
N ASN A 179 20.30 -6.84 0.14
CA ASN A 179 21.37 -7.83 0.03
C ASN A 179 22.24 -7.99 1.31
N LYS A 180 21.91 -7.24 2.37
CA LYS A 180 22.51 -7.39 3.71
C LYS A 180 21.54 -8.02 4.70
N GLY A 181 20.34 -8.44 4.26
CA GLY A 181 19.27 -9.00 5.10
C GLY A 181 18.49 -7.97 5.91
N GLN A 182 18.83 -6.69 5.82
CA GLN A 182 18.17 -5.61 6.54
C GLN A 182 16.79 -5.34 5.94
N ASN A 183 15.80 -5.06 6.77
CA ASN A 183 14.50 -4.58 6.31
C ASN A 183 14.66 -3.19 5.69
N ILE A 184 14.05 -2.97 4.54
CA ILE A 184 14.10 -1.70 3.82
C ILE A 184 12.71 -1.09 3.68
N ALA A 185 12.65 0.20 3.91
CA ALA A 185 11.50 1.04 3.57
C ALA A 185 11.96 2.22 2.73
N GLY A 186 11.06 2.69 1.89
CA GLY A 186 11.35 3.77 0.96
C GLY A 186 11.97 3.28 -0.35
N ILE A 187 11.54 3.96 -1.41
CA ILE A 187 11.86 3.60 -2.80
C ILE A 187 13.36 3.69 -3.11
N GLN A 188 14.07 4.64 -2.49
CA GLN A 188 15.50 4.80 -2.73
C GLN A 188 16.28 3.59 -2.21
N GLU A 189 15.99 3.15 -0.98
CA GLU A 189 16.63 1.96 -0.41
C GLU A 189 16.22 0.68 -1.14
N ALA A 190 14.98 0.61 -1.63
CA ALA A 190 14.55 -0.52 -2.46
C ALA A 190 15.34 -0.59 -3.77
N ALA A 191 15.53 0.54 -4.44
CA ALA A 191 16.29 0.61 -5.69
C ALA A 191 17.78 0.27 -5.48
N LEU A 192 18.40 0.83 -4.44
CA LEU A 192 19.80 0.55 -4.09
C LEU A 192 20.00 -0.88 -3.61
N GLY A 193 19.18 -1.33 -2.67
CA GLY A 193 19.36 -2.64 -2.02
C GLY A 193 19.03 -3.83 -2.91
N ILE A 194 18.19 -3.66 -3.94
CA ILE A 194 17.77 -4.74 -4.84
C ILE A 194 18.53 -4.66 -6.17
N PHE A 195 18.68 -3.47 -6.74
CA PHE A 195 19.23 -3.29 -8.08
C PHE A 195 20.56 -2.49 -8.12
N GLY A 196 21.03 -1.94 -7.01
CA GLY A 196 22.24 -1.13 -6.97
C GLY A 196 22.13 0.20 -7.73
N LYS A 197 20.91 0.74 -7.89
CA LYS A 197 20.61 1.93 -8.69
C LYS A 197 19.87 2.98 -7.86
N SER A 198 19.92 4.24 -8.32
CA SER A 198 19.01 5.28 -7.80
C SER A 198 17.56 4.98 -8.18
N ALA A 199 16.62 5.38 -7.32
CA ALA A 199 15.18 5.31 -7.60
C ALA A 199 14.78 6.04 -8.88
N LYS A 200 15.55 7.05 -9.30
CA LYS A 200 15.35 7.82 -10.53
C LYS A 200 15.61 7.00 -11.79
N ASP A 201 16.56 6.04 -11.71
CA ASP A 201 17.08 5.31 -12.86
C ASP A 201 16.43 3.94 -13.07
N LEU A 202 15.35 3.65 -12.34
CA LEU A 202 14.62 2.40 -12.46
C LEU A 202 13.96 2.26 -13.84
N THR A 203 14.29 1.19 -14.53
CA THR A 203 13.67 0.77 -15.79
C THR A 203 12.25 0.24 -15.56
N ILE A 204 11.46 0.04 -16.62
CA ILE A 204 10.09 -0.51 -16.52
C ILE A 204 10.07 -1.85 -15.79
N PRO A 205 10.90 -2.88 -16.13
CA PRO A 205 10.87 -4.16 -15.40
C PRO A 205 11.28 -4.03 -13.92
N GLU A 206 12.30 -3.24 -13.61
CA GLU A 206 12.75 -3.01 -12.24
C GLU A 206 11.69 -2.27 -11.41
N ALA A 207 11.06 -1.25 -12.01
CA ALA A 207 9.96 -0.51 -11.41
C ALA A 207 8.74 -1.42 -11.14
N ALA A 208 8.41 -2.30 -12.09
CA ALA A 208 7.33 -3.28 -11.93
C ALA A 208 7.61 -4.27 -10.81
N PHE A 209 8.86 -4.74 -10.69
CA PHE A 209 9.27 -5.62 -9.60
C PHE A 209 9.08 -4.94 -8.23
N ILE A 210 9.66 -3.74 -8.06
CA ILE A 210 9.58 -2.99 -6.80
C ILE A 210 8.12 -2.64 -6.46
N ALA A 211 7.33 -2.18 -7.43
CA ALA A 211 5.92 -1.83 -7.20
C ALA A 211 5.05 -3.03 -6.78
N GLY A 212 5.49 -4.24 -7.05
CA GLY A 212 4.83 -5.47 -6.59
C GLY A 212 5.10 -5.83 -5.12
N LEU A 213 6.19 -5.33 -4.54
CA LEU A 213 6.66 -5.73 -3.21
C LEU A 213 5.73 -5.34 -2.04
N PRO A 214 5.09 -4.14 -2.02
CA PRO A 214 4.33 -3.69 -0.86
C PRO A 214 3.17 -4.61 -0.45
N GLN A 215 2.62 -5.39 -1.36
CA GLN A 215 1.55 -6.35 -1.05
C GLN A 215 2.02 -7.46 -0.09
N SER A 216 3.24 -7.96 -0.26
CA SER A 216 3.85 -8.98 0.61
C SER A 216 5.38 -8.85 0.60
N PRO A 217 5.93 -7.83 1.29
CA PRO A 217 7.34 -7.43 1.12
C PRO A 217 8.34 -8.56 1.41
N ILE A 218 8.08 -9.34 2.46
CA ILE A 218 8.97 -10.44 2.84
C ILE A 218 8.88 -11.62 1.86
N VAL A 219 7.70 -11.91 1.32
CA VAL A 219 7.50 -13.02 0.37
C VAL A 219 8.12 -12.70 -0.99
N TYR A 220 7.84 -11.50 -1.49
CA TYR A 220 8.25 -11.09 -2.84
C TYR A 220 9.68 -10.56 -2.93
N SER A 221 10.29 -10.12 -1.81
CA SER A 221 11.69 -9.70 -1.77
C SER A 221 12.62 -10.84 -2.23
N PRO A 222 13.66 -10.53 -3.04
CA PRO A 222 14.60 -11.53 -3.53
C PRO A 222 15.58 -12.03 -2.47
N TYR A 223 15.70 -11.33 -1.34
CA TYR A 223 16.68 -11.63 -0.29
C TYR A 223 16.05 -12.25 0.95
N ALA A 224 16.78 -13.19 1.56
CA ALA A 224 16.48 -13.80 2.84
C ALA A 224 16.96 -12.91 4.01
N ALA A 225 16.73 -13.36 5.26
CA ALA A 225 17.10 -12.60 6.47
C ALA A 225 18.61 -12.47 6.68
N ASP A 226 19.38 -13.37 6.11
CA ASP A 226 20.85 -13.36 6.13
C ASP A 226 21.49 -12.59 4.97
N GLY A 227 20.68 -11.97 4.11
CA GLY A 227 21.12 -11.23 2.92
C GLY A 227 21.44 -12.11 1.71
N SER A 228 21.30 -13.42 1.81
CA SER A 228 21.46 -14.32 0.67
C SER A 228 20.29 -14.21 -0.30
N LEU A 229 20.53 -14.52 -1.57
CA LEU A 229 19.44 -14.67 -2.55
C LEU A 229 18.59 -15.89 -2.17
N LYS A 230 17.30 -15.74 -2.24
CA LYS A 230 16.35 -16.84 -2.07
C LYS A 230 16.52 -17.91 -3.16
N SER A 231 16.05 -19.13 -2.89
CA SER A 231 15.97 -20.19 -3.91
C SER A 231 15.14 -19.74 -5.13
N LYS A 232 15.38 -20.36 -6.28
CA LYS A 232 14.62 -20.08 -7.52
C LYS A 232 13.12 -20.22 -7.31
N GLU A 233 12.68 -21.20 -6.51
CA GLU A 233 11.28 -21.42 -6.17
C GLU A 233 10.72 -20.22 -5.39
N ASN A 234 11.38 -19.76 -4.35
CA ASN A 234 10.94 -18.63 -3.54
C ASN A 234 11.05 -17.29 -4.28
N MET A 235 11.99 -17.15 -5.22
CA MET A 235 12.09 -15.97 -6.09
C MET A 235 10.96 -15.91 -7.11
N SER A 236 10.39 -17.06 -7.53
CA SER A 236 9.31 -17.10 -8.51
C SER A 236 8.09 -16.29 -8.08
N TYR A 237 7.77 -16.24 -6.78
CA TYR A 237 6.65 -15.44 -6.26
C TYR A 237 6.79 -13.94 -6.58
N GLY A 238 7.98 -13.38 -6.38
CA GLY A 238 8.27 -11.98 -6.73
C GLY A 238 8.24 -11.73 -8.24
N LEU A 239 8.75 -12.68 -9.04
CA LEU A 239 8.75 -12.59 -10.50
C LEU A 239 7.35 -12.75 -11.11
N GLU A 240 6.51 -13.60 -10.53
CA GLU A 240 5.11 -13.70 -10.94
C GLU A 240 4.35 -12.41 -10.60
N ARG A 241 4.58 -11.86 -9.42
CA ARG A 241 4.01 -10.56 -9.06
C ARG A 241 4.47 -9.44 -10.00
N GLN A 242 5.73 -9.43 -10.42
CA GLN A 242 6.25 -8.49 -11.43
C GLN A 242 5.48 -8.60 -12.75
N LYS A 243 5.19 -9.83 -13.22
CA LYS A 243 4.40 -10.04 -14.45
C LYS A 243 2.99 -9.49 -14.33
N GLU A 244 2.36 -9.64 -13.16
CA GLU A 244 1.05 -9.03 -12.89
C GLU A 244 1.12 -7.50 -12.96
N VAL A 245 2.14 -6.89 -12.38
CA VAL A 245 2.35 -5.43 -12.43
C VAL A 245 2.57 -4.96 -13.86
N LEU A 246 3.39 -5.66 -14.64
CA LEU A 246 3.60 -5.36 -16.06
C LEU A 246 2.29 -5.46 -16.86
N PHE A 247 1.46 -6.45 -16.57
CA PHE A 247 0.13 -6.58 -17.17
C PHE A 247 -0.77 -5.40 -16.81
N TYR A 248 -0.78 -4.93 -15.54
CA TYR A 248 -1.54 -3.76 -15.15
C TYR A 248 -1.02 -2.46 -15.79
N LEU A 249 0.30 -2.32 -15.92
CA LEU A 249 0.90 -1.20 -16.66
C LEU A 249 0.45 -1.17 -18.13
N TYR A 250 0.47 -2.32 -18.80
CA TYR A 250 -0.01 -2.44 -20.18
C TYR A 250 -1.50 -2.15 -20.30
N ARG A 251 -2.31 -2.79 -19.46
CA ARG A 251 -3.77 -2.62 -19.46
C ARG A 251 -4.19 -1.18 -19.13
N GLY A 252 -3.43 -0.50 -18.28
CA GLY A 252 -3.63 0.91 -17.91
C GLY A 252 -3.10 1.91 -18.94
N GLY A 253 -2.46 1.44 -20.04
CA GLY A 253 -1.91 2.29 -21.10
C GLY A 253 -0.64 3.05 -20.70
N TYR A 254 0.05 2.61 -19.64
CA TYR A 254 1.31 3.21 -19.19
C TYR A 254 2.52 2.72 -19.98
N ILE A 255 2.45 1.52 -20.55
CA ILE A 255 3.47 0.96 -21.43
C ILE A 255 2.84 0.41 -22.71
N SER A 256 3.65 0.30 -23.77
CA SER A 256 3.23 -0.29 -25.04
C SER A 256 3.13 -1.81 -24.95
N GLU A 257 2.41 -2.43 -25.90
CA GLU A 257 2.39 -3.89 -26.04
C GLU A 257 3.79 -4.47 -26.32
N ALA A 258 4.61 -3.74 -27.07
CA ALA A 258 5.99 -4.12 -27.37
C ALA A 258 6.85 -4.16 -26.10
N ASP A 259 6.70 -3.19 -25.18
CA ASP A 259 7.42 -3.18 -23.90
C ASP A 259 6.92 -4.26 -22.95
N TYR A 260 5.63 -4.58 -22.99
CA TYR A 260 5.05 -5.65 -22.18
C TYR A 260 5.53 -7.05 -22.62
N LYS A 261 5.76 -7.26 -23.92
CA LYS A 261 6.20 -8.55 -24.49
C LYS A 261 7.72 -8.81 -24.40
N LYS A 262 8.51 -7.81 -24.08
CA LYS A 262 9.95 -7.96 -23.80
C LYS A 262 10.20 -8.63 -22.47
#